data_8120736f3c2df67220c1d34b7dee2cfd
#
_entry.id   8120736f3c2df67220c1d34b7dee2cfd
#
_cell.length_a   1.000
_cell.length_b   1.000
_cell.length_c   1.000
_cell.angle_alpha   90.00
_cell.angle_beta   90.00
_cell.angle_gamma   90.00
#
_symmetry.space_group_name_H-M   'P 1'
#
loop_
_entity.id
_entity.type
_entity.pdbx_description
1 polymer ?
#
loop_
_entity_poly.entity_id
_entity_poly.type
_entity_poly.pdbx_seq_one_letter_code
_entity_poly.pdbx_strand_id
1 'polypeptide(L)'
;MNKKFLVAAAVCGLLSPLTSFANDKVATVYHPQTFQKICQDKSQGDWVEFAYRGIIWNGSCQNQFFSSDQGAMIYGDEPELLTVCRQDPNAKTISIEGRTYHGKCALAFSPPRPQAGNR
;
A
#
# COMPACT_ATOMS: atom_id res chain seq x y z
N MET A 1 18.79 -13.13 40.87
CA MET A 1 18.49 -14.13 39.89
C MET A 1 17.33 -13.81 39.03
N ASN A 2 16.22 -13.58 39.65
CA ASN A 2 15.02 -13.27 38.90
C ASN A 2 15.15 -12.02 38.09
N LYS A 3 16.01 -11.13 38.51
CA LYS A 3 16.21 -9.86 37.80
C LYS A 3 16.68 -10.08 36.38
N LYS A 4 17.49 -11.10 36.17
CA LYS A 4 18.02 -11.38 34.84
C LYS A 4 16.91 -11.80 33.90
N PHE A 5 15.98 -12.54 34.38
CA PHE A 5 14.86 -12.99 33.57
C PHE A 5 13.97 -11.83 33.20
N LEU A 6 13.77 -10.90 34.11
CA LEU A 6 12.94 -9.75 33.84
C LEU A 6 13.53 -8.88 32.75
N VAL A 7 14.84 -8.72 32.74
CA VAL A 7 15.53 -7.97 31.72
C VAL A 7 15.35 -8.60 30.35
N ALA A 8 15.49 -9.91 30.28
CA ALA A 8 15.33 -10.61 29.03
C ALA A 8 13.92 -10.46 28.49
N ALA A 9 12.95 -10.53 29.37
CA ALA A 9 11.56 -10.37 28.94
C ALA A 9 11.31 -8.98 28.37
N ALA A 10 11.91 -7.97 28.97
CA ALA A 10 11.75 -6.61 28.48
C ALA A 10 12.33 -6.46 27.10
N VAL A 11 13.48 -7.07 26.84
CA VAL A 11 14.09 -7.00 25.52
C VAL A 11 13.20 -7.65 24.48
N CYS A 12 12.63 -8.79 24.78
CA CYS A 12 11.72 -9.44 23.87
C CYS A 12 10.52 -8.59 23.57
N GLY A 13 9.98 -7.92 24.57
CA GLY A 13 8.84 -7.05 24.37
C GLY A 13 9.15 -5.90 23.44
N LEU A 14 10.35 -5.37 23.51
CA LEU A 14 10.73 -4.26 22.66
C LEU A 14 10.85 -4.67 21.20
N LEU A 15 11.20 -5.90 20.93
CA LEU A 15 11.33 -6.36 19.56
C LEU A 15 9.99 -6.60 18.89
N SER A 16 8.95 -6.88 19.66
CA SER A 16 7.65 -7.20 19.09
C SER A 16 7.10 -6.10 18.20
N PRO A 17 7.13 -4.82 18.58
CA PRO A 17 6.59 -3.76 17.71
C PRO A 17 7.32 -3.62 16.40
N LEU A 18 8.53 -4.13 16.30
CA LEU A 18 9.31 -3.99 15.08
C LEU A 18 8.81 -4.85 13.95
N THR A 19 7.90 -5.75 14.23
CA THR A 19 7.29 -6.58 13.20
C THR A 19 6.08 -5.89 12.60
N SER A 20 6.10 -4.58 12.57
CA SER A 20 5.01 -3.77 12.09
C SER A 20 4.48 -4.25 10.75
N PHE A 21 3.23 -3.97 10.52
CA PHE A 21 2.52 -4.42 9.36
C PHE A 21 2.87 -3.57 8.16
N ALA A 22 2.96 -4.20 6.98
CA ALA A 22 3.24 -3.49 5.75
C ALA A 22 2.18 -2.44 5.46
N ASN A 23 0.93 -2.69 5.86
CA ASN A 23 -0.16 -1.74 5.62
C ASN A 23 0.07 -0.42 6.32
N ASP A 24 0.64 -0.46 7.52
CA ASP A 24 0.93 0.77 8.24
C ASP A 24 1.94 1.62 7.47
N LYS A 25 2.93 0.96 6.87
CA LYS A 25 3.94 1.67 6.08
C LYS A 25 3.34 2.26 4.81
N VAL A 26 2.49 1.50 4.16
CA VAL A 26 1.84 1.98 2.94
C VAL A 26 1.00 3.23 3.25
N ALA A 27 0.19 3.17 4.29
CA ALA A 27 -0.64 4.30 4.65
C ALA A 27 0.20 5.54 4.97
N THR A 28 1.34 5.35 5.60
CA THR A 28 2.21 6.45 5.98
C THR A 28 2.85 7.12 4.77
N VAL A 29 3.14 6.36 3.73
CA VAL A 29 3.88 6.87 2.57
C VAL A 29 3.04 6.94 1.31
N TYR A 30 1.74 6.78 1.42
CA TYR A 30 0.88 6.78 0.25
C TYR A 30 0.82 8.17 -0.37
N HIS A 31 1.43 8.30 -1.53
CA HIS A 31 1.43 9.52 -2.31
C HIS A 31 1.06 9.17 -3.75
N PRO A 32 -0.20 9.37 -4.12
CA PRO A 32 -0.66 8.97 -5.45
C PRO A 32 0.20 9.49 -6.59
N GLN A 33 0.64 10.73 -6.51
CA GLN A 33 1.45 11.32 -7.58
C GLN A 33 2.81 10.66 -7.68
N THR A 34 3.46 10.40 -6.54
CA THR A 34 4.75 9.72 -6.54
C THR A 34 4.63 8.30 -7.07
N PHE A 35 3.58 7.59 -6.65
CA PHE A 35 3.38 6.23 -7.08
C PHE A 35 3.15 6.14 -8.59
N GLN A 36 2.43 7.11 -9.15
CA GLN A 36 2.21 7.16 -10.59
C GLN A 36 3.50 7.50 -11.33
N LYS A 37 4.31 8.40 -10.77
CA LYS A 37 5.55 8.81 -11.41
C LYS A 37 6.54 7.65 -11.51
N ILE A 38 6.58 6.81 -10.50
CA ILE A 38 7.49 5.66 -10.49
C ILE A 38 7.17 4.71 -11.64
N CYS A 39 5.91 4.63 -12.03
CA CYS A 39 5.49 3.73 -13.10
C CYS A 39 5.36 4.41 -14.46
N GLN A 40 5.85 5.66 -14.58
CA GLN A 40 5.91 6.33 -15.87
C GLN A 40 6.73 5.49 -16.84
N ASP A 41 6.22 5.30 -18.04
CA ASP A 41 6.88 4.53 -19.09
C ASP A 41 7.04 3.06 -18.76
N LYS A 42 6.28 2.57 -17.80
CA LYS A 42 6.25 1.15 -17.43
C LYS A 42 4.94 0.54 -17.91
N SER A 43 4.88 -0.77 -17.85
CA SER A 43 3.69 -1.53 -18.23
C SER A 43 3.10 -2.23 -17.02
N GLN A 44 1.84 -2.59 -17.13
CA GLN A 44 1.13 -3.34 -16.10
C GLN A 44 1.94 -4.59 -15.73
N GLY A 45 2.23 -4.72 -14.45
CA GLY A 45 2.96 -5.87 -13.94
C GLY A 45 4.47 -5.70 -13.87
N ASP A 46 5.02 -4.63 -14.43
CA ASP A 46 6.47 -4.41 -14.36
C ASP A 46 6.92 -4.25 -12.93
N TRP A 47 8.06 -4.85 -12.61
CA TRP A 47 8.65 -4.75 -11.28
C TRP A 47 9.46 -3.47 -11.17
N VAL A 48 9.32 -2.77 -10.04
CA VAL A 48 10.04 -1.52 -9.81
C VAL A 48 10.59 -1.47 -8.39
N GLU A 49 11.66 -0.70 -8.23
CA GLU A 49 12.25 -0.42 -6.93
C GLU A 49 12.52 1.08 -6.84
N PHE A 50 12.38 1.61 -5.65
CA PHE A 50 12.72 3.02 -5.42
C PHE A 50 12.99 3.24 -3.94
N ALA A 51 13.71 4.33 -3.64
CA ALA A 51 13.99 4.72 -2.27
C ALA A 51 13.09 5.89 -1.88
N TYR A 52 12.51 5.81 -0.70
CA TYR A 52 11.67 6.87 -0.19
C TYR A 52 11.79 6.90 1.32
N ARG A 53 12.18 8.05 1.84
CA ARG A 53 12.36 8.28 3.28
C ARG A 53 13.25 7.22 3.92
N GLY A 54 14.37 6.92 3.26
CA GLY A 54 15.35 6.00 3.82
C GLY A 54 14.98 4.53 3.72
N ILE A 55 13.90 4.21 3.05
CA ILE A 55 13.44 2.83 2.90
C ILE A 55 13.44 2.48 1.41
N ILE A 56 13.94 1.29 1.11
CA ILE A 56 13.86 0.76 -0.25
C ILE A 56 12.51 0.07 -0.39
N TRP A 57 11.76 0.51 -1.36
CA TRP A 57 10.45 -0.06 -1.67
C TRP A 57 10.55 -0.83 -2.98
N ASN A 58 9.95 -2.00 -3.02
CA ASN A 58 9.87 -2.74 -4.27
C ASN A 58 8.49 -3.35 -4.42
N GLY A 59 8.07 -3.51 -5.65
CA GLY A 59 6.75 -3.99 -5.97
C GLY A 59 6.53 -3.93 -7.46
N SER A 60 5.30 -3.77 -7.88
CA SER A 60 4.98 -3.78 -9.31
C SER A 60 4.10 -2.60 -9.67
N CYS A 61 4.08 -2.30 -10.97
CA CYS A 61 3.18 -1.29 -11.50
C CYS A 61 1.84 -1.93 -11.79
N GLN A 62 0.80 -1.42 -11.16
CA GLN A 62 -0.54 -1.95 -11.29
C GLN A 62 -1.50 -0.81 -11.59
N ASN A 63 -2.46 -1.10 -12.46
CA ASN A 63 -3.53 -0.14 -12.71
C ASN A 63 -4.41 -0.08 -11.47
N GLN A 64 -4.57 1.11 -10.90
CA GLN A 64 -5.31 1.27 -9.67
C GLN A 64 -6.04 2.59 -9.65
N PHE A 65 -7.06 2.68 -8.81
CA PHE A 65 -7.94 3.83 -8.76
C PHE A 65 -7.36 4.93 -7.89
N PHE A 66 -7.43 6.16 -8.38
CA PHE A 66 -7.03 7.34 -7.63
C PHE A 66 -8.20 8.31 -7.56
N SER A 67 -8.56 8.67 -6.34
CA SER A 67 -9.68 9.57 -6.12
C SER A 67 -9.28 11.00 -6.40
N SER A 68 -10.20 11.74 -7.02
CA SER A 68 -10.06 13.18 -7.19
C SER A 68 -10.86 13.95 -6.13
N ASP A 69 -11.55 13.25 -5.25
CA ASP A 69 -12.34 13.90 -4.21
C ASP A 69 -11.43 14.40 -3.09
N GLN A 70 -11.64 15.63 -2.67
CA GLN A 70 -10.91 16.16 -1.53
C GLN A 70 -11.40 15.51 -0.26
N GLY A 71 -10.47 15.22 0.65
CA GLY A 71 -10.83 14.60 1.91
C GLY A 71 -11.18 13.14 1.81
N ALA A 72 -10.87 12.49 0.68
CA ALA A 72 -11.13 11.07 0.55
C ALA A 72 -10.30 10.29 1.58
N MET A 73 -10.95 9.35 2.25
CA MET A 73 -10.30 8.54 3.28
C MET A 73 -9.79 7.25 2.66
N ILE A 74 -8.76 7.39 1.81
CA ILE A 74 -8.15 6.27 1.12
C ILE A 74 -6.69 6.18 1.56
N TYR A 75 -6.31 5.00 2.03
CA TYR A 75 -4.97 4.78 2.58
C TYR A 75 -3.99 4.17 1.58
N GLY A 76 -4.49 3.68 0.46
CA GLY A 76 -3.64 3.15 -0.58
C GLY A 76 -3.48 1.63 -0.56
N ASP A 77 -3.98 0.97 0.45
CA ASP A 77 -3.88 -0.49 0.55
C ASP A 77 -5.23 -1.19 0.42
N GLU A 78 -6.28 -0.45 0.13
CA GLU A 78 -7.59 -1.05 -0.04
C GLU A 78 -7.60 -1.93 -1.29
N PRO A 79 -8.06 -3.17 -1.19
CA PRO A 79 -8.06 -4.07 -2.35
C PRO A 79 -8.95 -3.60 -3.48
N GLU A 80 -9.98 -2.81 -3.16
CA GLU A 80 -10.87 -2.30 -4.18
C GLU A 80 -10.17 -1.41 -5.20
N LEU A 81 -9.08 -0.75 -4.79
CA LEU A 81 -8.33 0.11 -5.68
C LEU A 81 -7.80 -0.63 -6.90
N LEU A 82 -7.37 -1.86 -6.71
CA LEU A 82 -6.90 -2.69 -7.82
C LEU A 82 -8.05 -3.39 -8.53
N THR A 83 -9.00 -3.87 -7.78
CA THR A 83 -10.09 -4.68 -8.33
C THR A 83 -10.95 -3.88 -9.29
N VAL A 84 -11.31 -2.65 -8.93
CA VAL A 84 -12.19 -1.85 -9.78
C VAL A 84 -11.53 -1.56 -11.12
N CYS A 85 -10.24 -1.29 -11.14
CA CYS A 85 -9.54 -0.97 -12.39
C CYS A 85 -9.23 -2.22 -13.20
N ARG A 86 -9.13 -3.36 -12.56
CA ARG A 86 -8.96 -4.62 -13.27
C ARG A 86 -10.24 -4.98 -14.01
N GLN A 87 -11.38 -4.69 -13.42
CA GLN A 87 -12.68 -4.96 -14.04
C GLN A 87 -13.01 -3.93 -15.10
N ASP A 88 -12.64 -2.67 -14.87
CA ASP A 88 -12.93 -1.59 -15.79
C ASP A 88 -11.80 -0.55 -15.73
N PRO A 89 -10.85 -0.61 -16.69
CA PRO A 89 -9.75 0.36 -16.71
C PRO A 89 -10.18 1.81 -16.87
N ASN A 90 -11.42 2.04 -17.27
CA ASN A 90 -11.94 3.38 -17.44
C ASN A 90 -12.90 3.78 -16.33
N ALA A 91 -12.85 3.10 -15.20
CA ALA A 91 -13.73 3.39 -14.08
C ALA A 91 -13.56 4.83 -13.62
N LYS A 92 -14.69 5.48 -13.34
CA LYS A 92 -14.72 6.85 -12.86
C LYS A 92 -15.15 6.95 -11.42
N THR A 93 -15.62 5.87 -10.85
CA THR A 93 -16.06 5.82 -9.46
C THR A 93 -15.61 4.52 -8.82
N ILE A 94 -15.51 4.55 -7.51
CA ILE A 94 -15.19 3.38 -6.70
C ILE A 94 -16.02 3.42 -5.43
N SER A 95 -16.43 2.27 -4.96
CA SER A 95 -17.14 2.16 -3.70
C SER A 95 -16.26 1.43 -2.69
N ILE A 96 -15.99 2.06 -1.57
CA ILE A 96 -15.18 1.49 -0.49
C ILE A 96 -15.95 1.69 0.81
N GLU A 97 -16.29 0.60 1.46
CA GLU A 97 -17.00 0.62 2.76
C GLU A 97 -18.25 1.49 2.71
N GLY A 98 -19.01 1.34 1.63
CA GLY A 98 -20.28 2.05 1.51
C GLY A 98 -20.16 3.49 1.05
N ARG A 99 -18.96 3.97 0.80
CA ARG A 99 -18.75 5.32 0.30
C ARG A 99 -18.33 5.28 -1.16
N THR A 100 -18.84 6.22 -1.94
CA THR A 100 -18.51 6.32 -3.35
C THR A 100 -17.55 7.49 -3.55
N TYR A 101 -16.47 7.24 -4.26
CA TYR A 101 -15.50 8.27 -4.59
C TYR A 101 -15.38 8.38 -6.11
N HIS A 102 -15.05 9.57 -6.55
CA HIS A 102 -14.84 9.86 -7.98
C HIS A 102 -13.35 9.92 -8.26
N GLY A 103 -12.96 9.53 -9.46
CA GLY A 103 -11.56 9.58 -9.84
C GLY A 103 -11.31 8.87 -11.14
N LYS A 104 -10.18 8.20 -11.22
CA LYS A 104 -9.81 7.45 -12.42
C LYS A 104 -8.78 6.39 -12.10
N CYS A 105 -8.61 5.47 -13.04
CA CYS A 105 -7.56 4.45 -12.96
C CYS A 105 -6.29 4.96 -13.60
N ALA A 106 -5.15 4.63 -13.00
CA ALA A 106 -3.84 4.97 -13.54
C ALA A 106 -2.83 3.93 -13.09
N LEU A 107 -1.80 3.73 -13.89
CA LEU A 107 -0.72 2.82 -13.56
C LEU A 107 0.14 3.45 -12.47
N ALA A 108 0.40 2.70 -11.41
CA ALA A 108 1.15 3.22 -10.28
C ALA A 108 1.76 2.09 -9.47
N PHE A 109 2.72 2.45 -8.63
CA PHE A 109 3.37 1.49 -7.75
C PHE A 109 2.37 0.83 -6.82
N SER A 110 2.51 -0.48 -6.67
CA SER A 110 1.75 -1.26 -5.71
C SER A 110 2.73 -2.16 -4.96
N PRO A 111 2.81 -2.05 -3.63
CA PRO A 111 3.67 -2.94 -2.87
C PRO A 111 3.14 -4.37 -2.93
N PRO A 112 4.01 -5.36 -2.67
CA PRO A 112 3.54 -6.74 -2.62
C PRO A 112 2.45 -6.89 -1.57
N ARG A 113 1.41 -7.63 -1.90
CA ARG A 113 0.29 -7.86 -0.98
C ARG A 113 0.25 -9.32 -0.58
N PRO A 114 -0.14 -9.60 0.66
CA PRO A 114 -0.37 -11.00 1.04
C PRO A 114 -1.44 -11.59 0.14
N GLN A 115 -1.18 -12.80 -0.33
CA GLN A 115 -2.14 -13.50 -1.16
C GLN A 115 -3.25 -14.05 -0.28
N ALA A 116 -4.50 -13.85 -0.68
CA ALA A 116 -5.61 -14.35 0.12
C ALA A 116 -5.53 -15.86 0.33
N GLY A 117 -5.09 -16.57 -0.68
CA GLY A 117 -4.95 -18.02 -0.57
C GLY A 117 -3.80 -18.47 0.29
N ASN A 118 -2.91 -17.56 0.65
CA ASN A 118 -1.73 -17.89 1.45
C ASN A 118 -1.94 -17.63 2.93
N ARG A 119 -3.08 -17.17 3.31
CA ARG A 119 -3.35 -16.83 4.70
C ARG A 119 -4.09 -17.88 5.43
#